data_a9f4adddf811da3fef4d2f194f031b0a
#
_entry.id   a9f4adddf811da3fef4d2f194f031b0a
#
_cell.length_a   1.000
_cell.length_b   1.000
_cell.length_c   1.000
_cell.angle_alpha   90.00
_cell.angle_beta   90.00
_cell.angle_gamma   90.00
#
_symmetry.space_group_name_H-M   'P 1'
#
loop_
_entity.id
_entity.type
_entity.pdbx_description
1 polymer ?
#
loop_
_entity_poly.entity_id
_entity_poly.type
_entity_poly.pdbx_seq_one_letter_code
_entity_poly.pdbx_strand_id
1 'polypeptide(L)'
;AALRQELLAFCAALGDGVAKLIVTRGEGLRGYAPPAEASPRRILSGSPRPAYPERHWQQGVRLFACRTRLAEQPLLAGLKHLNRLEQVLARAEWSDAGHAEGLMLDVHERVVEGVFSNLLLVLDGTLVAPDLRRCGVAGVMRAELLERAEGIGVPLAIRDVSMAELATADEVFLCNSQFGIWPVRALDEHVWPVGELTRKLQDQLRDDLDF
;
A
#
# COMPACT_ATOMS: atom_id res chain seq x y z
N ALA A 1 25.63 3.90 -3.05
CA ALA A 1 25.99 4.90 -4.09
C ALA A 1 25.61 4.40 -5.50
N ALA A 2 26.14 3.24 -5.96
CA ALA A 2 25.92 2.74 -7.35
C ALA A 2 24.44 2.54 -7.72
N LEU A 3 23.65 1.86 -6.90
CA LEU A 3 22.22 1.63 -7.15
C LEU A 3 21.43 2.94 -7.34
N ARG A 4 21.72 3.95 -6.51
CA ARG A 4 21.06 5.26 -6.62
C ARG A 4 21.42 5.95 -7.96
N GLN A 5 22.67 5.86 -8.40
CA GLN A 5 23.08 6.43 -9.68
C GLN A 5 22.42 5.72 -10.87
N GLU A 6 22.37 4.38 -10.85
CA GLU A 6 21.68 3.59 -11.88
C GLU A 6 20.19 3.95 -11.95
N LEU A 7 19.52 4.05 -10.80
CA LEU A 7 18.09 4.39 -10.74
C LEU A 7 17.84 5.80 -11.26
N LEU A 8 18.64 6.79 -10.87
CA LEU A 8 18.50 8.16 -11.34
C LEU A 8 18.73 8.28 -12.85
N ALA A 9 19.75 7.59 -13.38
CA ALA A 9 20.02 7.55 -14.82
C ALA A 9 18.88 6.88 -15.59
N PHE A 10 18.33 5.78 -15.05
CA PHE A 10 17.17 5.11 -15.64
C PHE A 10 15.92 5.99 -15.64
N CYS A 11 15.61 6.66 -14.52
CA CYS A 11 14.46 7.58 -14.43
C CYS A 11 14.62 8.77 -15.39
N ALA A 12 15.82 9.34 -15.50
CA ALA A 12 16.10 10.41 -16.47
C ALA A 12 15.86 9.98 -17.93
N ALA A 13 16.21 8.74 -18.27
CA ALA A 13 15.96 8.19 -19.59
C ALA A 13 14.49 7.80 -19.83
N LEU A 14 13.79 7.37 -18.78
CA LEU A 14 12.38 7.00 -18.85
C LEU A 14 11.48 8.23 -19.07
N GLY A 15 11.83 9.36 -18.47
CA GLY A 15 10.98 10.56 -18.46
C GLY A 15 9.75 10.37 -17.58
N ASP A 16 8.56 10.70 -18.10
CA ASP A 16 7.30 10.49 -17.38
C ASP A 16 6.88 9.02 -17.42
N GLY A 17 6.83 8.40 -16.24
CA GLY A 17 6.51 6.98 -16.13
C GLY A 17 6.76 6.42 -14.74
N VAL A 18 6.61 5.11 -14.62
CA VAL A 18 6.86 4.35 -13.40
C VAL A 18 8.09 3.49 -13.56
N ALA A 19 9.10 3.76 -12.75
CA ALA A 19 10.29 2.92 -12.66
C ALA A 19 10.08 1.83 -11.59
N LYS A 20 10.23 0.57 -11.99
CA LYS A 20 10.19 -0.59 -11.09
C LYS A 20 11.59 -1.14 -10.91
N LEU A 21 12.08 -1.14 -9.68
CA LEU A 21 13.34 -1.76 -9.30
C LEU A 21 13.06 -3.11 -8.61
N ILE A 22 13.70 -4.16 -9.12
CA ILE A 22 13.73 -5.47 -8.46
C ILE A 22 15.19 -5.80 -8.12
N VAL A 23 15.42 -6.20 -6.87
CA VAL A 23 16.72 -6.68 -6.41
C VAL A 23 16.55 -8.12 -5.96
N THR A 24 17.32 -9.02 -6.58
CA THR A 24 17.34 -10.44 -6.20
C THR A 24 18.64 -10.78 -5.49
N ARG A 25 18.66 -11.90 -4.76
CA ARG A 25 19.88 -12.41 -4.15
C ARG A 25 20.90 -12.93 -5.19
N GLY A 26 20.47 -13.14 -6.43
CA GLY A 26 21.26 -13.73 -7.49
C GLY A 26 20.97 -15.21 -7.70
N GLU A 27 21.87 -15.91 -8.37
CA GLU A 27 21.73 -17.33 -8.67
C GLU A 27 22.01 -18.19 -7.44
N GLY A 28 21.31 -19.30 -7.30
CA GLY A 28 21.47 -20.30 -6.26
C GLY A 28 21.47 -21.71 -6.85
N LEU A 29 21.87 -22.69 -6.06
CA LEU A 29 21.77 -24.11 -6.41
C LEU A 29 20.33 -24.62 -6.23
N ARG A 30 20.05 -25.85 -6.69
CA ARG A 30 18.77 -26.53 -6.47
C ARG A 30 18.53 -26.72 -4.97
N GLY A 31 17.26 -26.71 -4.55
CA GLY A 31 16.85 -27.00 -3.18
C GLY A 31 16.78 -25.78 -2.26
N TYR A 32 16.68 -24.57 -2.81
CA TYR A 32 16.43 -23.30 -2.09
C TYR A 32 17.55 -22.87 -1.12
N ALA A 33 18.66 -23.58 -1.02
CA ALA A 33 19.78 -23.13 -0.21
C ALA A 33 20.37 -21.84 -0.78
N PRO A 34 20.43 -20.74 -0.02
CA PRO A 34 21.05 -19.52 -0.49
C PRO A 34 22.55 -19.71 -0.64
N PRO A 35 23.20 -19.12 -1.67
CA PRO A 35 24.64 -19.19 -1.81
C PRO A 35 25.33 -18.49 -0.63
N ALA A 36 26.51 -19.00 -0.25
CA ALA A 36 27.32 -18.43 0.83
C ALA A 36 27.73 -16.97 0.49
N GLU A 37 28.08 -16.74 -0.77
CA GLU A 37 28.34 -15.41 -1.31
C GLU A 37 27.22 -15.03 -2.27
N ALA A 38 26.49 -13.95 -1.94
CA ALA A 38 25.42 -13.46 -2.78
C ALA A 38 25.98 -12.56 -3.88
N SER A 39 25.51 -12.78 -5.12
CA SER A 39 25.73 -11.89 -6.26
C SER A 39 24.39 -11.29 -6.70
N PRO A 40 23.91 -10.22 -6.04
CA PRO A 40 22.59 -9.67 -6.30
C PRO A 40 22.43 -9.18 -7.73
N ARG A 41 21.30 -9.50 -8.34
CA ARG A 41 20.89 -8.91 -9.63
C ARG A 41 19.91 -7.78 -9.41
N ARG A 42 20.08 -6.71 -10.18
CA ARG A 42 19.19 -5.56 -10.23
C ARG A 42 18.49 -5.56 -11.57
N ILE A 43 17.17 -5.42 -11.54
CA ILE A 43 16.32 -5.34 -12.73
C ILE A 43 15.55 -4.03 -12.64
N LEU A 44 15.75 -3.16 -13.62
CA LEU A 44 14.99 -1.93 -13.79
C LEU A 44 14.06 -2.09 -14.98
N SER A 45 12.78 -1.78 -14.78
CA SER A 45 11.79 -1.74 -15.85
C SER A 45 10.97 -0.47 -15.76
N GLY A 46 10.61 0.10 -16.90
CA GLY A 46 9.74 1.28 -17.00
C GLY A 46 8.39 0.92 -17.59
N SER A 47 7.36 1.63 -17.18
CA SER A 47 6.03 1.57 -17.77
C SER A 47 5.39 2.96 -17.78
N PRO A 48 4.38 3.22 -18.63
CA PRO A 48 3.59 4.44 -18.56
C PRO A 48 2.97 4.63 -17.16
N ARG A 49 2.74 5.87 -16.79
CA ARG A 49 1.97 6.20 -15.58
C ARG A 49 0.57 5.62 -15.68
N PRO A 50 0.06 4.94 -14.63
CA PRO A 50 -1.35 4.52 -14.61
C PRO A 50 -2.27 5.73 -14.65
N ALA A 51 -3.26 5.71 -15.54
CA ALA A 51 -4.29 6.75 -15.60
C ALA A 51 -5.45 6.36 -14.67
N TYR A 52 -5.46 6.94 -13.48
CA TYR A 52 -6.56 6.79 -12.54
C TYR A 52 -7.59 7.91 -12.71
N PRO A 53 -8.90 7.63 -12.57
CA PRO A 53 -9.92 8.67 -12.60
C PRO A 53 -9.75 9.67 -11.45
N GLU A 54 -9.78 10.97 -11.75
CA GLU A 54 -9.63 12.04 -10.76
C GLU A 54 -10.62 11.94 -9.59
N ARG A 55 -11.82 11.44 -9.86
CA ARG A 55 -12.83 11.17 -8.81
C ARG A 55 -12.32 10.28 -7.67
N HIS A 56 -11.31 9.43 -7.90
CA HIS A 56 -10.75 8.57 -6.84
C HIS A 56 -10.14 9.40 -5.72
N TRP A 57 -9.48 10.51 -6.05
CA TRP A 57 -8.93 11.45 -5.05
C TRP A 57 -9.99 12.37 -4.45
N GLN A 58 -10.94 12.81 -5.27
CA GLN A 58 -11.94 13.79 -4.87
C GLN A 58 -13.12 13.17 -4.11
N GLN A 59 -13.65 12.06 -4.60
CA GLN A 59 -14.89 11.44 -4.11
C GLN A 59 -14.64 10.14 -3.34
N GLY A 60 -13.40 9.62 -3.43
CA GLY A 60 -13.03 8.35 -2.85
C GLY A 60 -13.45 7.14 -3.67
N VAL A 61 -12.99 5.97 -3.22
CA VAL A 61 -13.15 4.69 -3.90
C VAL A 61 -14.04 3.73 -3.12
N ARG A 62 -14.62 2.76 -3.82
CA ARG A 62 -15.25 1.59 -3.19
C ARG A 62 -14.24 0.46 -3.12
N LEU A 63 -14.24 -0.23 -1.98
CA LEU A 63 -13.45 -1.45 -1.79
C LEU A 63 -14.31 -2.69 -2.06
N PHE A 64 -13.64 -3.72 -2.58
CA PHE A 64 -14.15 -5.08 -2.64
C PHE A 64 -13.66 -5.84 -1.42
N ALA A 65 -14.55 -6.56 -0.71
CA ALA A 65 -14.16 -7.42 0.42
C ALA A 65 -13.57 -8.74 -0.12
N CYS A 66 -12.24 -8.86 -0.13
CA CYS A 66 -11.58 -10.05 -0.64
C CYS A 66 -11.79 -11.26 0.27
N ARG A 67 -12.06 -12.44 -0.33
CA ARG A 67 -12.12 -13.72 0.39
C ARG A 67 -10.73 -14.30 0.63
N THR A 68 -9.78 -14.02 -0.27
CA THR A 68 -8.38 -14.42 -0.11
C THR A 68 -7.80 -13.77 1.14
N ARG A 69 -7.18 -14.58 2.00
CA ARG A 69 -6.51 -14.12 3.22
C ARG A 69 -5.00 -14.11 3.05
N LEU A 70 -4.35 -13.14 3.71
CA LEU A 70 -2.89 -13.11 3.80
C LEU A 70 -2.41 -14.11 4.84
N ALA A 71 -1.51 -15.00 4.43
CA ALA A 71 -0.85 -15.91 5.35
C ALA A 71 0.15 -15.15 6.25
N GLU A 72 0.23 -15.57 7.50
CA GLU A 72 1.21 -15.02 8.43
C GLU A 72 2.61 -15.61 8.16
N GLN A 73 3.56 -14.75 7.89
CA GLN A 73 4.98 -15.09 7.79
C GLN A 73 5.82 -13.93 8.33
N PRO A 74 6.10 -13.89 9.65
CA PRO A 74 6.80 -12.76 10.27
C PRO A 74 8.17 -12.43 9.66
N LEU A 75 8.87 -13.41 9.10
CA LEU A 75 10.16 -13.19 8.42
C LEU A 75 10.03 -12.46 7.08
N LEU A 76 8.84 -12.47 6.47
CA LEU A 76 8.54 -11.79 5.21
C LEU A 76 7.65 -10.55 5.41
N ALA A 77 7.07 -10.41 6.59
CA ALA A 77 6.17 -9.32 6.95
C ALA A 77 6.86 -7.95 6.76
N GLY A 78 6.12 -7.00 6.18
CA GLY A 78 6.62 -5.68 5.83
C GLY A 78 7.44 -5.62 4.54
N LEU A 79 7.98 -6.73 4.05
CA LEU A 79 8.80 -6.75 2.83
C LEU A 79 7.93 -6.77 1.57
N LYS A 80 8.28 -5.92 0.59
CA LYS A 80 7.69 -5.98 -0.76
C LYS A 80 8.46 -7.01 -1.61
N HIS A 81 8.33 -8.29 -1.25
CA HIS A 81 8.97 -9.41 -1.97
C HIS A 81 8.20 -9.81 -3.23
N LEU A 82 8.75 -10.73 -4.04
CA LEU A 82 8.14 -11.16 -5.32
C LEU A 82 7.05 -12.23 -5.18
N ASN A 83 6.94 -12.88 -4.02
CA ASN A 83 5.87 -13.84 -3.76
C ASN A 83 4.56 -13.09 -3.49
N ARG A 84 3.79 -12.80 -4.54
CA ARG A 84 2.55 -12.01 -4.53
C ARG A 84 1.34 -12.78 -5.07
N LEU A 85 1.35 -14.11 -4.92
CA LEU A 85 0.26 -14.93 -5.43
C LEU A 85 -1.06 -14.66 -4.70
N GLU A 86 -1.02 -14.38 -3.40
CA GLU A 86 -2.21 -13.99 -2.63
C GLU A 86 -2.86 -12.72 -3.20
N GLN A 87 -2.07 -11.70 -3.51
CA GLN A 87 -2.57 -10.46 -4.12
C GLN A 87 -3.13 -10.70 -5.53
N VAL A 88 -2.52 -11.61 -6.31
CA VAL A 88 -3.03 -11.99 -7.64
C VAL A 88 -4.37 -12.70 -7.52
N LEU A 89 -4.51 -13.64 -6.58
CA LEU A 89 -5.76 -14.34 -6.31
C LEU A 89 -6.85 -13.38 -5.83
N ALA A 90 -6.52 -12.53 -4.86
CA ALA A 90 -7.45 -11.50 -4.37
C ALA A 90 -7.91 -10.58 -5.49
N ARG A 91 -6.97 -10.06 -6.32
CA ARG A 91 -7.32 -9.17 -7.44
C ARG A 91 -8.23 -9.84 -8.48
N ALA A 92 -8.14 -11.15 -8.63
CA ALA A 92 -8.99 -11.92 -9.55
C ALA A 92 -10.43 -12.12 -9.05
N GLU A 93 -10.75 -11.73 -7.80
CA GLU A 93 -12.08 -11.91 -7.23
C GLU A 93 -13.12 -10.92 -7.76
N TRP A 94 -12.71 -9.81 -8.37
CA TRP A 94 -13.63 -8.84 -8.96
C TRP A 94 -13.15 -8.34 -10.32
N SER A 95 -14.10 -8.00 -11.19
CA SER A 95 -13.83 -7.49 -12.54
C SER A 95 -14.68 -6.25 -12.89
N ASP A 96 -15.60 -5.86 -12.01
CA ASP A 96 -16.44 -4.71 -12.24
C ASP A 96 -15.69 -3.38 -12.04
N ALA A 97 -16.13 -2.33 -12.71
CA ALA A 97 -15.54 -1.00 -12.63
C ALA A 97 -15.99 -0.20 -11.38
N GLY A 98 -16.85 -0.76 -10.56
CA GLY A 98 -17.36 -0.12 -9.34
C GLY A 98 -16.39 -0.17 -8.17
N HIS A 99 -15.49 -1.16 -8.17
CA HIS A 99 -14.47 -1.34 -7.14
C HIS A 99 -13.09 -0.97 -7.69
N ALA A 100 -12.39 -0.07 -7.02
CA ALA A 100 -11.07 0.39 -7.44
C ALA A 100 -9.94 -0.41 -6.79
N GLU A 101 -10.20 -1.00 -5.62
CA GLU A 101 -9.24 -1.73 -4.81
C GLU A 101 -9.96 -2.84 -4.01
N GLY A 102 -9.22 -3.84 -3.52
CA GLY A 102 -9.74 -4.87 -2.64
C GLY A 102 -9.17 -4.75 -1.22
N LEU A 103 -10.00 -4.96 -0.20
CA LEU A 103 -9.55 -5.07 1.18
C LEU A 103 -9.10 -6.49 1.47
N MET A 104 -7.90 -6.65 2.00
CA MET A 104 -7.34 -7.93 2.43
C MET A 104 -7.26 -8.02 3.95
N LEU A 105 -7.74 -9.14 4.47
CA LEU A 105 -7.61 -9.54 5.86
C LEU A 105 -6.56 -10.66 5.97
N ASP A 106 -6.06 -10.87 7.18
CA ASP A 106 -5.24 -12.05 7.47
C ASP A 106 -6.11 -13.28 7.84
N VAL A 107 -5.45 -14.40 8.14
CA VAL A 107 -6.11 -15.66 8.53
C VAL A 107 -6.87 -15.60 9.85
N HIS A 108 -6.70 -14.53 10.62
CA HIS A 108 -7.43 -14.25 11.87
C HIS A 108 -8.47 -13.13 11.72
N GLU A 109 -8.89 -12.83 10.49
CA GLU A 109 -9.88 -11.81 10.14
C GLU A 109 -9.51 -10.38 10.60
N ARG A 110 -8.21 -10.08 10.78
CA ARG A 110 -7.74 -8.72 11.04
C ARG A 110 -7.54 -7.96 9.74
N VAL A 111 -7.90 -6.70 9.72
CA VAL A 111 -7.65 -5.79 8.60
C VAL A 111 -6.15 -5.59 8.43
N VAL A 112 -5.63 -5.74 7.21
CA VAL A 112 -4.20 -5.60 6.93
C VAL A 112 -3.93 -4.48 5.94
N GLU A 113 -4.35 -4.63 4.70
CA GLU A 113 -4.01 -3.69 3.62
C GLU A 113 -4.97 -3.84 2.42
N GLY A 114 -4.78 -3.01 1.40
CA GLY A 114 -5.36 -3.25 0.07
C GLY A 114 -4.53 -4.24 -0.73
N VAL A 115 -5.04 -4.70 -1.88
CA VAL A 115 -4.31 -5.65 -2.75
C VAL A 115 -2.98 -5.05 -3.25
N PHE A 116 -2.94 -3.72 -3.51
CA PHE A 116 -1.74 -3.02 -3.96
C PHE A 116 -1.48 -1.69 -3.21
N SER A 117 -2.13 -1.49 -2.06
CA SER A 117 -2.06 -0.28 -1.23
C SER A 117 -2.06 -0.62 0.25
N ASN A 118 -1.59 0.29 1.11
CA ASN A 118 -1.86 0.21 2.54
C ASN A 118 -3.18 0.91 2.86
N LEU A 119 -3.79 0.51 3.98
CA LEU A 119 -4.99 1.11 4.53
C LEU A 119 -4.66 1.80 5.85
N LEU A 120 -5.24 2.99 6.05
CA LEU A 120 -5.21 3.73 7.31
C LEU A 120 -6.64 4.18 7.61
N LEU A 121 -6.92 4.39 8.90
CA LEU A 121 -8.23 4.84 9.35
C LEU A 121 -8.10 5.84 10.49
N VAL A 122 -9.09 6.69 10.66
CA VAL A 122 -9.21 7.63 11.79
C VAL A 122 -10.28 7.11 12.72
N LEU A 123 -9.96 7.02 14.00
CA LEU A 123 -10.88 6.65 15.09
C LEU A 123 -10.71 7.66 16.22
N ASP A 124 -11.76 8.38 16.56
CA ASP A 124 -11.77 9.36 17.66
C ASP A 124 -10.56 10.32 17.57
N GLY A 125 -10.28 10.84 16.37
CA GLY A 125 -9.15 11.76 16.11
C GLY A 125 -7.77 11.13 16.14
N THR A 126 -7.64 9.81 16.29
CA THR A 126 -6.38 9.06 16.23
C THR A 126 -6.21 8.43 14.86
N LEU A 127 -5.07 8.63 14.21
CA LEU A 127 -4.71 7.91 12.99
C LEU A 127 -4.22 6.51 13.37
N VAL A 128 -4.98 5.50 12.95
CA VAL A 128 -4.69 4.09 13.21
C VAL A 128 -4.18 3.43 11.94
N ALA A 129 -3.07 2.73 12.05
CA ALA A 129 -2.50 1.90 10.99
C ALA A 129 -2.52 0.42 11.41
N PRO A 130 -3.03 -0.50 10.57
CA PRO A 130 -2.91 -1.93 10.84
C PRO A 130 -1.47 -2.36 11.09
N ASP A 131 -1.29 -3.29 12.04
CA ASP A 131 0.01 -3.87 12.37
C ASP A 131 0.46 -4.83 11.27
N LEU A 132 1.65 -4.60 10.72
CA LEU A 132 2.23 -5.37 9.61
C LEU A 132 3.38 -6.29 10.07
N ARG A 133 3.47 -6.62 11.35
CA ARG A 133 4.54 -7.50 11.86
C ARG A 133 4.33 -8.98 11.53
N ARG A 134 3.17 -9.38 11.04
CA ARG A 134 2.84 -10.77 10.71
C ARG A 134 2.70 -11.03 9.22
N CYS A 135 2.15 -10.08 8.48
CA CYS A 135 1.95 -10.12 7.03
C CYS A 135 1.78 -8.69 6.48
N GLY A 136 1.57 -8.55 5.18
CA GLY A 136 1.42 -7.26 4.52
C GLY A 136 2.75 -6.60 4.14
N VAL A 137 2.66 -5.40 3.57
CA VAL A 137 3.79 -4.60 3.09
C VAL A 137 3.90 -3.30 3.88
N ALA A 138 5.03 -3.04 4.52
CA ALA A 138 5.32 -1.75 5.13
C ALA A 138 5.66 -0.72 4.03
N GLY A 139 4.62 -0.10 3.47
CA GLY A 139 4.75 0.82 2.34
C GLY A 139 5.50 2.10 2.71
N VAL A 140 6.29 2.61 1.77
CA VAL A 140 7.02 3.89 1.94
C VAL A 140 6.03 5.04 2.11
N MET A 141 4.96 5.09 1.30
CA MET A 141 3.92 6.11 1.44
C MET A 141 3.20 6.01 2.79
N ARG A 142 2.94 4.79 3.29
CA ARG A 142 2.39 4.61 4.64
C ARG A 142 3.30 5.23 5.70
N ALA A 143 4.61 4.99 5.63
CA ALA A 143 5.57 5.56 6.58
C ALA A 143 5.58 7.10 6.51
N GLU A 144 5.61 7.65 5.31
CA GLU A 144 5.54 9.10 5.05
C GLU A 144 4.29 9.74 5.66
N LEU A 145 3.11 9.12 5.49
CA LEU A 145 1.86 9.65 6.02
C LEU A 145 1.79 9.60 7.55
N LEU A 146 2.35 8.56 8.17
CA LEU A 146 2.44 8.49 9.63
C LEU A 146 3.34 9.61 10.17
N GLU A 147 4.49 9.84 9.55
CA GLU A 147 5.42 10.93 9.93
C GLU A 147 4.75 12.30 9.76
N ARG A 148 4.06 12.55 8.65
CA ARG A 148 3.32 13.82 8.43
C ARG A 148 2.21 14.04 9.45
N ALA A 149 1.43 13.01 9.74
CA ALA A 149 0.37 13.09 10.73
C ALA A 149 0.91 13.40 12.14
N GLU A 150 2.01 12.76 12.53
CA GLU A 150 2.71 13.07 13.77
C GLU A 150 3.23 14.52 13.78
N GLY A 151 3.81 14.97 12.67
CA GLY A 151 4.33 16.34 12.52
C GLY A 151 3.27 17.43 12.65
N ILE A 152 2.00 17.12 12.43
CA ILE A 152 0.86 18.05 12.62
C ILE A 152 0.09 17.78 13.93
N GLY A 153 0.65 16.96 14.82
CA GLY A 153 0.11 16.71 16.16
C GLY A 153 -1.07 15.73 16.22
N VAL A 154 -1.27 14.89 15.16
CA VAL A 154 -2.29 13.85 15.17
C VAL A 154 -1.78 12.65 15.96
N PRO A 155 -2.53 12.15 16.97
CA PRO A 155 -2.17 10.93 17.68
C PRO A 155 -2.08 9.73 16.74
N LEU A 156 -1.08 8.85 16.94
CA LEU A 156 -0.86 7.66 16.11
C LEU A 156 -1.02 6.38 16.92
N ALA A 157 -1.59 5.35 16.29
CA ALA A 157 -1.62 4.00 16.83
C ALA A 157 -1.32 2.97 15.72
N ILE A 158 -0.32 2.11 15.93
CA ILE A 158 -0.05 0.95 15.07
C ILE A 158 -0.46 -0.29 15.86
N ARG A 159 -1.53 -0.94 15.42
CA ARG A 159 -2.14 -2.06 16.13
C ARG A 159 -3.02 -2.91 15.23
N ASP A 160 -3.48 -4.02 15.75
CA ASP A 160 -4.52 -4.82 15.09
C ASP A 160 -5.81 -4.00 14.96
N VAL A 161 -6.49 -4.21 13.85
CA VAL A 161 -7.78 -3.59 13.52
C VAL A 161 -8.75 -4.70 13.12
N SER A 162 -9.91 -4.72 13.76
CA SER A 162 -11.01 -5.61 13.40
C SER A 162 -11.91 -4.98 12.33
N MET A 163 -12.71 -5.80 11.64
CA MET A 163 -13.74 -5.30 10.72
C MET A 163 -14.80 -4.44 11.45
N ALA A 164 -15.10 -4.77 12.70
CA ALA A 164 -16.04 -3.98 13.50
C ALA A 164 -15.50 -2.57 13.79
N GLU A 165 -14.22 -2.44 14.13
CA GLU A 165 -13.57 -1.13 14.30
C GLU A 165 -13.47 -0.37 12.98
N LEU A 166 -13.10 -1.05 11.89
CA LEU A 166 -13.08 -0.41 10.56
C LEU A 166 -14.46 0.18 10.21
N ALA A 167 -15.54 -0.54 10.51
CA ALA A 167 -16.91 -0.09 10.24
C ALA A 167 -17.29 1.18 11.02
N THR A 168 -16.69 1.40 12.21
CA THR A 168 -16.96 2.58 13.05
C THR A 168 -15.97 3.72 12.85
N ALA A 169 -15.04 3.59 11.92
CA ALA A 169 -14.04 4.62 11.65
C ALA A 169 -14.69 5.94 11.15
N ASP A 170 -14.12 7.06 11.57
CA ASP A 170 -14.52 8.40 11.10
C ASP A 170 -14.10 8.62 9.65
N GLU A 171 -12.89 8.17 9.31
CA GLU A 171 -12.30 8.23 7.98
C GLU A 171 -11.55 6.93 7.67
N VAL A 172 -11.58 6.51 6.41
CA VAL A 172 -10.76 5.41 5.91
C VAL A 172 -10.11 5.85 4.61
N PHE A 173 -8.82 5.56 4.43
CA PHE A 173 -8.14 5.86 3.19
C PHE A 173 -7.05 4.84 2.87
N LEU A 174 -6.73 4.77 1.59
CA LEU A 174 -5.66 3.95 1.03
C LEU A 174 -4.48 4.81 0.64
N CYS A 175 -3.29 4.23 0.66
CA CYS A 175 -2.11 4.92 0.16
C CYS A 175 -1.11 3.99 -0.55
N ASN A 176 -0.46 4.52 -1.56
CA ASN A 176 0.75 3.95 -2.15
C ASN A 176 1.54 5.02 -2.92
N SER A 177 2.74 4.69 -3.40
CA SER A 177 3.63 5.61 -4.11
C SER A 177 3.21 5.92 -5.55
N GLN A 178 2.08 5.39 -6.05
CA GLN A 178 1.60 5.65 -7.41
C GLN A 178 0.47 6.67 -7.44
N PHE A 179 -0.41 6.63 -6.45
CA PHE A 179 -1.57 7.50 -6.39
C PHE A 179 -1.63 8.39 -5.15
N GLY A 180 -0.63 8.33 -4.28
CA GLY A 180 -0.67 9.07 -3.00
C GLY A 180 -1.76 8.53 -2.08
N ILE A 181 -2.84 9.28 -1.91
CA ILE A 181 -3.96 8.94 -1.03
C ILE A 181 -5.27 8.85 -1.81
N TRP A 182 -6.00 7.74 -1.66
CA TRP A 182 -7.39 7.63 -2.06
C TRP A 182 -8.29 7.48 -0.83
N PRO A 183 -9.21 8.41 -0.59
CA PRO A 183 -10.25 8.21 0.42
C PRO A 183 -11.05 6.93 0.10
N VAL A 184 -11.44 6.18 1.11
CA VAL A 184 -12.40 5.07 0.96
C VAL A 184 -13.77 5.59 1.31
N ARG A 185 -14.72 5.47 0.39
CA ARG A 185 -16.10 5.90 0.59
C ARG A 185 -17.05 4.77 0.92
N ALA A 186 -16.70 3.52 0.57
CA ALA A 186 -17.57 2.38 0.85
C ALA A 186 -16.83 1.05 0.81
N LEU A 187 -17.31 0.13 1.65
CA LEU A 187 -17.02 -1.31 1.64
C LEU A 187 -18.33 -2.03 1.97
N ASP A 188 -18.83 -2.85 1.06
CA ASP A 188 -20.16 -3.47 1.15
C ASP A 188 -21.24 -2.41 1.46
N GLU A 189 -21.91 -2.50 2.60
CA GLU A 189 -22.95 -1.57 3.07
C GLU A 189 -22.37 -0.41 3.92
N HIS A 190 -21.11 -0.49 4.35
CA HIS A 190 -20.48 0.57 5.12
C HIS A 190 -20.07 1.73 4.23
N VAL A 191 -20.34 2.96 4.69
CA VAL A 191 -20.04 4.20 3.95
C VAL A 191 -19.29 5.16 4.87
N TRP A 192 -18.24 5.77 4.34
CA TRP A 192 -17.46 6.79 5.04
C TRP A 192 -17.44 8.10 4.26
N PRO A 193 -17.40 9.24 4.97
CA PRO A 193 -17.14 10.52 4.35
C PRO A 193 -15.67 10.59 3.89
N VAL A 194 -15.38 11.54 3.01
CA VAL A 194 -14.00 11.97 2.81
C VAL A 194 -13.67 12.95 3.94
N GLY A 195 -12.84 12.52 4.88
CA GLY A 195 -12.61 13.25 6.11
C GLY A 195 -11.56 14.36 5.99
N GLU A 196 -11.47 15.16 7.05
CA GLU A 196 -10.59 16.34 7.11
C GLU A 196 -9.11 15.96 7.15
N LEU A 197 -8.75 14.94 7.92
CA LEU A 197 -7.36 14.48 8.01
C LEU A 197 -6.88 13.93 6.66
N THR A 198 -7.73 13.13 5.99
CA THR A 198 -7.45 12.62 4.66
C THR A 198 -7.15 13.77 3.69
N ARG A 199 -7.98 14.84 3.69
CA ARG A 199 -7.78 16.02 2.85
C ARG A 199 -6.50 16.75 3.17
N LYS A 200 -6.25 17.00 4.46
CA LYS A 200 -5.04 17.68 4.92
C LYS A 200 -3.77 16.96 4.48
N LEU A 201 -3.76 15.63 4.58
CA LEU A 201 -2.62 14.82 4.12
C LEU A 201 -2.48 14.80 2.60
N GLN A 202 -3.60 14.80 1.85
CA GLN A 202 -3.58 14.92 0.39
C GLN A 202 -2.98 16.26 -0.05
N ASP A 203 -3.36 17.38 0.59
CA ASP A 203 -2.85 18.70 0.25
C ASP A 203 -1.35 18.81 0.53
N GLN A 204 -0.88 18.32 1.68
CA GLN A 204 0.55 18.27 2.00
C GLN A 204 1.36 17.42 1.00
N LEU A 205 0.81 16.30 0.52
CA LEU A 205 1.49 15.49 -0.49
C LEU A 205 1.56 16.20 -1.85
N ARG A 206 0.51 16.94 -2.22
CA ARG A 206 0.45 17.66 -3.49
C ARG A 206 1.45 18.81 -3.52
N ASP A 207 1.66 19.49 -2.39
CA ASP A 207 2.60 20.60 -2.28
C ASP A 207 4.07 20.14 -2.41
N ASP A 208 4.38 18.93 -1.97
CA ASP A 208 5.74 18.39 -1.90
C ASP A 208 6.10 17.39 -2.99
N LEU A 209 5.10 16.72 -3.53
CA LEU A 209 5.25 15.62 -4.49
C LEU A 209 4.22 15.81 -5.60
N ASP A 210 4.63 15.73 -6.86
CA ASP A 210 3.77 15.86 -8.04
C ASP A 210 2.75 14.69 -8.15
N PHE A 211 1.71 14.71 -7.30
CA PHE A 211 0.59 13.75 -7.34
C PHE A 211 -0.67 14.36 -7.98
#